data_33a68fd2405d84140242edb9d772d683
#
_entry.id   33a68fd2405d84140242edb9d772d683
#
_cell.length_a   1.000
_cell.length_b   1.000
_cell.length_c   1.000
_cell.angle_alpha   90.00
_cell.angle_beta   90.00
_cell.angle_gamma   90.00
#
_symmetry.space_group_name_H-M   'P 1'
#
loop_
_entity.id
_entity.type
_entity.pdbx_description
1 polymer ?
#
loop_
_entity_poly.entity_id
_entity_poly.type
_entity_poly.pdbx_seq_one_letter_code
_entity_poly.pdbx_strand_id
1 'polypeptide(L)'
;MKRKIFVLAAIVMASGGIGVAADARTTWAQNCASCHGKDGSGNTMMGKKLSVKDYHDAKVQAAFSDAEAERAIKEGVKTNGKETMKPFGNKLSDADIKALVAYIRSFKK
;
A
#
# COMPACT_ATOMS: atom_id res chain seq x y z
N MET A 1 45.62 -39.46 7.41
CA MET A 1 44.39 -39.00 8.01
C MET A 1 43.73 -38.00 7.08
N LYS A 2 42.61 -38.39 6.52
CA LYS A 2 41.85 -37.51 5.64
C LYS A 2 40.85 -36.69 6.48
N ARG A 3 41.09 -35.39 6.60
CA ARG A 3 40.09 -34.50 7.20
C ARG A 3 38.97 -34.23 6.18
N LYS A 4 37.80 -34.70 6.51
CA LYS A 4 36.63 -34.33 5.73
C LYS A 4 36.22 -32.91 6.17
N ILE A 5 36.36 -31.94 5.28
CA ILE A 5 35.86 -30.59 5.49
C ILE A 5 34.40 -30.60 5.06
N PHE A 6 33.51 -30.50 6.02
CA PHE A 6 32.12 -30.26 5.73
C PHE A 6 31.96 -28.75 5.49
N VAL A 7 31.78 -28.38 4.25
CA VAL A 7 31.33 -27.01 3.92
C VAL A 7 29.85 -26.97 4.20
N LEU A 8 29.48 -26.37 5.31
CA LEU A 8 28.10 -25.99 5.53
C LEU A 8 27.79 -24.82 4.58
N ALA A 9 27.09 -25.11 3.51
CA ALA A 9 26.49 -24.07 2.72
C ALA A 9 25.33 -23.46 3.53
N ALA A 10 25.51 -22.25 4.05
CA ALA A 10 24.45 -21.50 4.64
C ALA A 10 23.50 -21.09 3.52
N ILE A 11 22.35 -21.73 3.44
CA ILE A 11 21.28 -21.29 2.56
C ILE A 11 20.67 -20.04 3.19
N VAL A 12 21.07 -18.87 2.69
CA VAL A 12 20.41 -17.64 3.04
C VAL A 12 19.08 -17.62 2.29
N MET A 13 18.03 -17.99 2.99
CA MET A 13 16.67 -17.77 2.50
C MET A 13 16.40 -16.28 2.54
N ALA A 14 16.49 -15.62 1.39
CA ALA A 14 16.00 -14.26 1.26
C ALA A 14 14.47 -14.33 1.29
N SER A 15 13.88 -14.01 2.44
CA SER A 15 12.44 -13.84 2.58
C SER A 15 12.03 -12.48 1.99
N GLY A 16 12.30 -12.28 0.68
CA GLY A 16 11.97 -11.04 0.00
C GLY A 16 10.47 -10.94 -0.26
N GLY A 17 9.82 -9.94 0.28
CA GLY A 17 8.55 -9.42 -0.22
C GLY A 17 7.25 -9.98 0.36
N ILE A 18 7.20 -11.21 0.87
CA ILE A 18 5.94 -11.79 1.40
C ILE A 18 5.48 -11.05 2.68
N GLY A 19 6.39 -10.74 3.59
CA GLY A 19 6.11 -9.99 4.81
C GLY A 19 5.63 -8.57 4.53
N VAL A 20 6.23 -7.88 3.53
CA VAL A 20 5.85 -6.52 3.13
C VAL A 20 4.42 -6.49 2.56
N ALA A 21 4.07 -7.45 1.70
CA ALA A 21 2.72 -7.55 1.14
C ALA A 21 1.66 -7.87 2.22
N ALA A 22 1.98 -8.73 3.19
CA ALA A 22 1.11 -9.04 4.32
C ALA A 22 0.90 -7.81 5.21
N ASP A 23 1.97 -7.05 5.50
CA ASP A 23 1.91 -5.84 6.30
C ASP A 23 1.09 -4.75 5.59
N ALA A 24 1.26 -4.58 4.28
CA ALA A 24 0.49 -3.64 3.49
C ALA A 24 -1.01 -3.96 3.51
N ARG A 25 -1.37 -5.22 3.42
CA ARG A 25 -2.77 -5.68 3.54
C ARG A 25 -3.35 -5.33 4.91
N THR A 26 -2.62 -5.59 5.97
CA THR A 26 -3.03 -5.28 7.34
C THR A 26 -3.15 -3.76 7.54
N THR A 27 -2.16 -3.01 7.08
CA THR A 27 -2.16 -1.54 7.16
C THR A 27 -3.35 -0.96 6.39
N TRP A 28 -3.63 -1.48 5.21
CA TRP A 28 -4.79 -1.08 4.41
C TRP A 28 -6.10 -1.35 5.16
N ALA A 29 -6.27 -2.55 5.69
CA ALA A 29 -7.48 -2.92 6.41
C ALA A 29 -7.72 -2.03 7.63
N GLN A 30 -6.66 -1.64 8.34
CA GLN A 30 -6.76 -0.84 9.56
C GLN A 30 -6.91 0.66 9.31
N ASN A 31 -6.35 1.19 8.22
CA ASN A 31 -6.21 2.64 8.03
C ASN A 31 -6.88 3.18 6.78
N CYS A 32 -7.16 2.37 5.79
CA CYS A 32 -7.59 2.81 4.45
C CYS A 32 -8.97 2.28 4.08
N ALA A 33 -9.31 1.08 4.52
CA ALA A 33 -10.49 0.36 4.07
C ALA A 33 -11.82 1.03 4.46
N SER A 34 -11.86 1.81 5.53
CA SER A 34 -13.09 2.48 5.95
C SER A 34 -13.63 3.44 4.88
N CYS A 35 -12.76 4.04 4.08
CA CYS A 35 -13.13 4.88 2.94
C CYS A 35 -12.96 4.12 1.62
N HIS A 36 -11.78 3.57 1.38
CA HIS A 36 -11.42 2.95 0.10
C HIS A 36 -12.03 1.55 -0.12
N GLY A 37 -12.50 0.89 0.94
CA GLY A 37 -12.96 -0.50 0.89
C GLY A 37 -11.82 -1.49 1.00
N LYS A 38 -12.11 -2.69 1.49
CA LYS A 38 -11.12 -3.78 1.55
C LYS A 38 -10.60 -4.14 0.18
N ASP A 39 -11.46 -4.05 -0.82
CA ASP A 39 -11.18 -4.38 -2.22
C ASP A 39 -10.70 -3.18 -3.04
N GLY A 40 -10.56 -2.00 -2.44
CA GLY A 40 -10.14 -0.78 -3.12
C GLY A 40 -11.19 -0.17 -4.05
N SER A 41 -12.44 -0.61 -3.98
CA SER A 41 -13.51 -0.13 -4.87
C SER A 41 -14.04 1.26 -4.51
N GLY A 42 -13.79 1.73 -3.28
CA GLY A 42 -14.43 2.93 -2.76
C GLY A 42 -15.92 2.75 -2.42
N ASN A 43 -16.43 1.53 -2.49
CA ASN A 43 -17.84 1.23 -2.25
C ASN A 43 -18.13 1.11 -0.74
N THR A 44 -17.98 2.22 -0.05
CA THR A 44 -18.26 2.40 1.37
C THR A 44 -19.08 3.66 1.56
N MET A 45 -19.72 3.81 2.72
CA MET A 45 -20.46 5.03 3.03
C MET A 45 -19.58 6.29 2.92
N MET A 46 -18.40 6.24 3.54
CA MET A 46 -17.48 7.38 3.49
C MET A 46 -16.84 7.55 2.12
N GLY A 47 -16.55 6.45 1.42
CA GLY A 47 -16.01 6.50 0.07
C GLY A 47 -16.95 7.18 -0.90
N LYS A 48 -18.23 6.90 -0.82
CA LYS A 48 -19.26 7.56 -1.62
C LYS A 48 -19.40 9.04 -1.27
N LYS A 49 -19.40 9.36 0.01
CA LYS A 49 -19.49 10.74 0.50
C LYS A 49 -18.30 11.60 0.04
N LEU A 50 -17.10 11.03 0.01
CA LEU A 50 -15.86 11.72 -0.35
C LEU A 50 -15.49 11.54 -1.83
N SER A 51 -16.31 10.85 -2.61
CA SER A 51 -16.05 10.56 -4.03
C SER A 51 -14.72 9.84 -4.27
N VAL A 52 -14.43 8.86 -3.43
CA VAL A 52 -13.22 8.04 -3.53
C VAL A 52 -13.29 7.19 -4.80
N LYS A 53 -12.19 7.11 -5.52
CA LYS A 53 -12.12 6.40 -6.79
C LYS A 53 -12.07 4.88 -6.60
N ASP A 54 -12.52 4.16 -7.63
CA ASP A 54 -12.44 2.70 -7.71
C ASP A 54 -11.08 2.30 -8.29
N TYR A 55 -10.24 1.69 -7.48
CA TYR A 55 -8.91 1.25 -7.90
C TYR A 55 -8.89 -0.01 -8.77
N HIS A 56 -10.03 -0.66 -8.99
CA HIS A 56 -10.16 -1.69 -10.01
C HIS A 56 -10.08 -1.12 -11.43
N ASP A 57 -10.48 0.12 -11.60
CA ASP A 57 -10.55 0.78 -12.90
C ASP A 57 -9.15 1.14 -13.42
N ALA A 58 -8.81 0.61 -14.60
CA ALA A 58 -7.54 0.88 -15.26
C ALA A 58 -7.32 2.36 -15.55
N LYS A 59 -8.37 3.11 -15.84
CA LYS A 59 -8.30 4.57 -16.10
C LYS A 59 -7.95 5.33 -14.83
N VAL A 60 -8.50 4.91 -13.70
CA VAL A 60 -8.17 5.48 -12.38
C VAL A 60 -6.69 5.22 -12.07
N GLN A 61 -6.24 3.99 -12.27
CA GLN A 61 -4.84 3.61 -12.04
C GLN A 61 -3.86 4.41 -12.93
N ALA A 62 -4.24 4.69 -14.17
CA ALA A 62 -3.42 5.45 -15.10
C ALA A 62 -3.38 6.95 -14.81
N ALA A 63 -4.33 7.47 -14.03
CA ALA A 63 -4.48 8.89 -13.79
C ALA A 63 -3.50 9.45 -12.75
N PHE A 64 -2.79 8.60 -12.00
CA PHE A 64 -1.81 9.04 -11.01
C PHE A 64 -0.51 8.24 -11.10
N SER A 65 0.60 8.90 -10.76
CA SER A 65 1.90 8.25 -10.63
C SER A 65 2.07 7.62 -9.24
N ASP A 66 3.02 6.71 -9.10
CA ASP A 66 3.38 6.16 -7.79
C ASP A 66 3.82 7.26 -6.82
N ALA A 67 4.60 8.23 -7.31
CA ALA A 67 5.05 9.36 -6.50
C ALA A 67 3.89 10.24 -6.01
N GLU A 68 2.89 10.48 -6.85
CA GLU A 68 1.68 11.21 -6.45
C GLU A 68 0.88 10.45 -5.39
N ALA A 69 0.75 9.14 -5.54
CA ALA A 69 0.09 8.28 -4.55
C ALA A 69 0.85 8.26 -3.22
N GLU A 70 2.17 8.15 -3.25
CA GLU A 70 3.01 8.22 -2.04
C GLU A 70 2.83 9.55 -1.31
N ARG A 71 2.83 10.66 -2.05
CA ARG A 71 2.61 11.99 -1.50
C ARG A 71 1.22 12.13 -0.88
N ALA A 72 0.19 11.65 -1.54
CA ALA A 72 -1.18 11.68 -1.04
C ALA A 72 -1.31 10.94 0.29
N ILE A 73 -0.68 9.78 0.42
CA ILE A 73 -0.67 9.02 1.67
C ILE A 73 0.11 9.75 2.77
N LYS A 74 1.27 10.27 2.42
CA LYS A 74 2.16 10.93 3.38
C LYS A 74 1.62 12.26 3.88
N GLU A 75 1.14 13.10 2.98
CA GLU A 75 0.74 14.48 3.25
C GLU A 75 -0.78 14.66 3.39
N GLY A 76 -1.56 13.65 3.01
CA GLY A 76 -3.00 13.75 2.94
C GLY A 76 -3.48 14.48 1.68
N VAL A 77 -4.78 14.60 1.55
CA VAL A 77 -5.43 15.27 0.42
C VAL A 77 -6.38 16.32 0.94
N LYS A 78 -6.31 17.52 0.38
CA LYS A 78 -7.29 18.58 0.60
C LYS A 78 -8.03 18.86 -0.70
N THR A 79 -9.34 19.00 -0.60
CA THR A 79 -10.21 19.35 -1.71
C THR A 79 -11.02 20.57 -1.30
N ASN A 80 -10.87 21.67 -2.03
CA ASN A 80 -11.54 22.94 -1.71
C ASN A 80 -11.28 23.41 -0.26
N GLY A 81 -10.03 23.24 0.21
CA GLY A 81 -9.60 23.63 1.56
C GLY A 81 -10.00 22.67 2.67
N LYS A 82 -10.73 21.60 2.36
CA LYS A 82 -11.12 20.58 3.34
C LYS A 82 -10.23 19.36 3.22
N GLU A 83 -9.83 18.81 4.37
CA GLU A 83 -9.11 17.54 4.42
C GLU A 83 -10.05 16.39 4.07
N THR A 84 -9.88 15.81 2.88
CA THR A 84 -10.66 14.65 2.42
C THR A 84 -9.95 13.33 2.70
N MET A 85 -8.65 13.35 2.83
CA MET A 85 -7.84 12.24 3.28
C MET A 85 -6.78 12.76 4.27
N LYS A 86 -6.72 12.18 5.46
CA LYS A 86 -5.74 12.59 6.47
C LYS A 86 -4.32 12.14 6.11
N PRO A 87 -3.29 12.85 6.57
CA PRO A 87 -1.91 12.46 6.35
C PRO A 87 -1.50 11.28 7.23
N PHE A 88 -0.68 10.40 6.70
CA PHE A 88 -0.14 9.24 7.42
C PHE A 88 1.38 9.29 7.61
N GLY A 89 2.04 10.37 7.22
CA GLY A 89 3.49 10.50 7.29
C GLY A 89 4.10 10.36 8.70
N ASN A 90 3.32 10.67 9.74
CA ASN A 90 3.75 10.50 11.14
C ASN A 90 3.53 9.06 11.65
N LYS A 91 2.73 8.28 10.97
CA LYS A 91 2.29 6.94 11.40
C LYS A 91 2.96 5.82 10.63
N LEU A 92 3.27 6.07 9.37
CA LEU A 92 3.81 5.09 8.44
C LEU A 92 5.19 5.54 7.95
N SER A 93 6.12 4.58 7.83
CA SER A 93 7.41 4.82 7.22
C SER A 93 7.29 4.99 5.70
N ASP A 94 8.32 5.52 5.06
CA ASP A 94 8.37 5.61 3.60
C ASP A 94 8.28 4.22 2.95
N ALA A 95 8.89 3.20 3.57
CA ALA A 95 8.79 1.82 3.10
C ALA A 95 7.36 1.29 3.18
N ASP A 96 6.63 1.57 4.27
CA ASP A 96 5.22 1.21 4.43
C ASP A 96 4.36 1.87 3.36
N ILE A 97 4.62 3.15 3.09
CA ILE A 97 3.87 3.92 2.07
C ILE A 97 4.11 3.35 0.67
N LYS A 98 5.34 3.02 0.33
CA LYS A 98 5.66 2.37 -0.95
C LYS A 98 4.97 1.01 -1.09
N ALA A 99 4.94 0.24 -0.03
CA ALA A 99 4.24 -1.05 0.00
C ALA A 99 2.73 -0.86 -0.19
N LEU A 100 2.14 0.18 0.38
CA LEU A 100 0.74 0.52 0.17
C LEU A 100 0.45 0.91 -1.28
N VAL A 101 1.32 1.67 -1.91
CA VAL A 101 1.15 2.03 -3.33
C VAL A 101 1.18 0.79 -4.21
N ALA A 102 2.10 -0.15 -3.96
CA ALA A 102 2.12 -1.43 -4.66
C ALA A 102 0.83 -2.23 -4.42
N TYR A 103 0.30 -2.20 -3.21
CA TYR A 103 -0.96 -2.84 -2.87
C TYR A 103 -2.14 -2.21 -3.61
N ILE A 104 -2.19 -0.88 -3.70
CA ILE A 104 -3.19 -0.14 -4.49
C ILE A 104 -3.13 -0.56 -5.96
N ARG A 105 -1.92 -0.66 -6.53
CA ARG A 105 -1.75 -1.11 -7.91
C ARG A 105 -2.25 -2.54 -8.14
N SER A 106 -2.19 -3.38 -7.13
CA SER A 106 -2.68 -4.77 -7.20
C SER A 106 -4.20 -4.89 -7.35
N PHE A 107 -4.96 -3.85 -7.03
CA PHE A 107 -6.41 -3.85 -7.21
C PHE A 107 -6.86 -3.75 -8.66
N LYS A 108 -6.01 -3.33 -9.56
CA LYS A 108 -6.34 -3.19 -10.98
C LYS A 108 -6.84 -4.52 -11.55
N LYS A 109 -7.97 -4.47 -12.20
CA LYS A 109 -8.58 -5.62 -12.90
C LYS A 109 -8.51 -5.47 -14.41
#